data_fd61abef391392634c70db5b5f96099e
#
_entry.id   fd61abef391392634c70db5b5f96099e
#
_cell.length_a   1.000
_cell.length_b   1.000
_cell.length_c   1.000
_cell.angle_alpha   90.00
_cell.angle_beta   90.00
_cell.angle_gamma   90.00
#
_symmetry.space_group_name_H-M   'P 1'
#
loop_
_entity.id
_entity.type
_entity.pdbx_description
1 polymer ?
#
loop_
_entity_poly.entity_id
_entity_poly.type
_entity_poly.pdbx_seq_one_letter_code
_entity_poly.pdbx_strand_id
1 'polypeptide(L)'
;SLLLVIIGVYILKHVHIFGERDYKIVQGLVFNLTLPCAIILSFATNKHDMRMLWIVLFGFFACAIPLFIVYFGSRGDEKNYRAFQMLNASGLNLGAFCLPVVQTFMGPSAGLPIIMLDIGNATVATAGSLTITRTLLHMDDNFKSLPLILRLRNIARDFLSSISFDIYMLMLVFMFRSEE
;
A
#
# COMPACT_ATOMS: atom_id res chain seq x y z
N SER A 1 9.59 -22.87 4.63
CA SER A 1 10.78 -22.08 4.54
C SER A 1 10.64 -20.65 5.03
N LEU A 2 9.47 -19.98 4.90
CA LEU A 2 9.28 -18.62 5.43
C LEU A 2 9.51 -18.55 6.95
N LEU A 3 9.01 -19.53 7.71
CA LEU A 3 9.24 -19.62 9.15
C LEU A 3 10.73 -19.75 9.50
N LEU A 4 11.50 -20.49 8.69
CA LEU A 4 12.95 -20.62 8.90
C LEU A 4 13.67 -19.27 8.73
N VAL A 5 13.24 -18.46 7.75
CA VAL A 5 13.79 -17.10 7.56
C VAL A 5 13.47 -16.21 8.75
N ILE A 6 12.22 -16.24 9.25
CA ILE A 6 11.81 -15.47 10.43
C ILE A 6 12.62 -15.86 11.66
N ILE A 7 12.76 -17.17 11.92
CA ILE A 7 13.55 -17.71 13.03
C ILE A 7 15.04 -17.32 12.86
N GLY A 8 15.58 -17.45 11.64
CA GLY A 8 16.95 -17.08 11.33
C GLY A 8 17.23 -15.60 11.62
N VAL A 9 16.36 -14.70 11.14
CA VAL A 9 16.49 -13.26 11.40
C VAL A 9 16.36 -12.94 12.89
N TYR A 10 15.45 -13.63 13.59
CA TYR A 10 15.31 -13.47 15.04
C TYR A 10 16.57 -13.86 15.78
N ILE A 11 17.20 -14.99 15.44
CA ILE A 11 18.48 -15.46 16.00
C ILE A 11 19.60 -14.45 15.70
N LEU A 12 19.72 -13.98 14.46
CA LEU A 12 20.72 -12.98 14.04
C LEU A 12 20.57 -11.66 14.80
N LYS A 13 19.35 -11.25 15.10
CA LYS A 13 19.07 -10.09 15.94
C LYS A 13 19.52 -10.35 17.39
N HIS A 14 19.24 -11.53 17.91
CA HIS A 14 19.63 -11.89 19.30
C HIS A 14 21.15 -11.98 19.49
N VAL A 15 21.86 -12.40 18.45
CA VAL A 15 23.34 -12.45 18.42
C VAL A 15 23.97 -11.06 18.13
N HIS A 16 23.16 -9.98 18.07
CA HIS A 16 23.60 -8.60 17.85
C HIS A 16 24.31 -8.36 16.49
N ILE A 17 24.08 -9.22 15.50
CA ILE A 17 24.57 -8.99 14.14
C ILE A 17 23.79 -7.87 13.45
N PHE A 18 22.47 -7.73 13.79
CA PHE A 18 21.63 -6.62 13.34
C PHE A 18 21.38 -5.62 14.48
N GLY A 19 21.69 -4.34 14.19
CA GLY A 19 21.38 -3.22 15.08
C GLY A 19 19.90 -2.82 15.03
N GLU A 20 19.47 -2.00 15.97
CA GLU A 20 18.07 -1.55 16.10
C GLU A 20 17.57 -0.75 14.88
N ARG A 21 18.46 -0.16 14.06
CA ARG A 21 18.11 0.66 12.92
C ARG A 21 18.30 -0.02 11.56
N ASP A 22 18.89 -1.20 11.53
CA ASP A 22 19.24 -1.90 10.28
C ASP A 22 18.01 -2.34 9.50
N TYR A 23 16.86 -2.51 10.17
CA TYR A 23 15.57 -2.75 9.51
C TYR A 23 15.22 -1.68 8.47
N LYS A 24 15.68 -0.42 8.65
CA LYS A 24 15.41 0.68 7.69
C LYS A 24 16.12 0.45 6.36
N ILE A 25 17.34 -0.13 6.39
CA ILE A 25 18.10 -0.45 5.18
C ILE A 25 17.39 -1.58 4.44
N VAL A 26 17.00 -2.63 5.15
CA VAL A 26 16.25 -3.76 4.58
C VAL A 26 14.89 -3.30 4.05
N GLN A 27 14.19 -2.47 4.80
CA GLN A 27 12.92 -1.88 4.38
C GLN A 27 13.09 -1.05 3.10
N GLY A 28 14.12 -0.21 3.04
CA GLY A 28 14.44 0.56 1.83
C GLY A 28 14.71 -0.33 0.61
N LEU A 29 15.46 -1.42 0.78
CA LEU A 29 15.72 -2.38 -0.27
C LEU A 29 14.44 -3.09 -0.73
N VAL A 30 13.59 -3.49 0.21
CA VAL A 30 12.32 -4.16 -0.12
C VAL A 30 11.40 -3.23 -0.90
N PHE A 31 11.16 -2.01 -0.44
CA PHE A 31 10.19 -1.11 -1.07
C PHE A 31 10.70 -0.45 -2.35
N ASN A 32 12.01 -0.19 -2.46
CA ASN A 32 12.56 0.52 -3.62
C ASN A 32 13.14 -0.40 -4.71
N LEU A 33 13.37 -1.68 -4.40
CA LEU A 33 13.95 -2.62 -5.36
C LEU A 33 13.14 -3.92 -5.47
N THR A 34 12.99 -4.66 -4.36
CA THR A 34 12.41 -6.01 -4.41
C THR A 34 10.94 -5.98 -4.83
N LEU A 35 10.14 -5.12 -4.22
CA LEU A 35 8.70 -5.00 -4.54
C LEU A 35 8.47 -4.50 -5.98
N PRO A 36 9.12 -3.42 -6.46
CA PRO A 36 9.10 -3.04 -7.86
C PRO A 36 9.43 -4.17 -8.84
N CYS A 37 10.52 -4.89 -8.60
CA CYS A 37 10.90 -6.03 -9.45
C CYS A 37 9.86 -7.15 -9.42
N ALA A 38 9.28 -7.45 -8.27
CA ALA A 38 8.24 -8.46 -8.13
C ALA A 38 6.95 -8.08 -8.88
N ILE A 39 6.59 -6.79 -8.87
CA ILE A 39 5.45 -6.26 -9.63
C ILE A 39 5.69 -6.46 -11.13
N ILE A 40 6.81 -5.97 -11.64
CA ILE A 40 7.16 -6.09 -13.07
C ILE A 40 7.19 -7.55 -13.51
N LEU A 41 7.84 -8.41 -12.73
CA LEU A 41 7.94 -9.84 -13.02
C LEU A 41 6.55 -10.50 -13.06
N SER A 42 5.67 -10.18 -12.12
CA SER A 42 4.33 -10.77 -12.06
C SER A 42 3.47 -10.36 -13.24
N PHE A 43 3.57 -9.11 -13.72
CA PHE A 43 2.90 -8.68 -14.94
C PHE A 43 3.50 -9.31 -16.20
N ALA A 44 4.83 -9.43 -16.26
CA ALA A 44 5.51 -9.99 -17.43
C ALA A 44 5.29 -11.50 -17.60
N THR A 45 5.12 -12.24 -16.51
CA THR A 45 5.05 -13.71 -16.54
C THR A 45 3.62 -14.27 -16.52
N ASN A 46 2.64 -13.49 -16.13
CA ASN A 46 1.26 -13.93 -16.02
C ASN A 46 0.37 -13.27 -17.08
N LYS A 47 -0.61 -14.03 -17.59
CA LYS A 47 -1.66 -13.48 -18.42
C LYS A 47 -2.53 -12.56 -17.58
N HIS A 48 -2.77 -11.36 -18.04
CA HIS A 48 -3.63 -10.37 -17.41
C HIS A 48 -4.86 -10.12 -18.30
N ASP A 49 -5.99 -9.84 -17.66
CA ASP A 49 -7.28 -9.57 -18.29
C ASP A 49 -7.83 -8.29 -17.65
N MET A 50 -8.51 -7.46 -18.43
CA MET A 50 -9.20 -6.25 -17.94
C MET A 50 -10.19 -6.56 -16.78
N ARG A 51 -10.71 -7.78 -16.72
CA ARG A 51 -11.54 -8.23 -15.59
C ARG A 51 -10.82 -8.15 -14.24
N MET A 52 -9.49 -8.20 -14.24
CA MET A 52 -8.71 -8.06 -12.99
C MET A 52 -8.81 -6.66 -12.38
N LEU A 53 -9.26 -5.65 -13.12
CA LEU A 53 -9.56 -4.33 -12.57
C LEU A 53 -10.64 -4.37 -11.47
N TRP A 54 -11.53 -5.35 -11.47
CA TRP A 54 -12.46 -5.56 -10.36
C TRP A 54 -11.73 -5.88 -9.05
N ILE A 55 -10.59 -6.56 -9.12
CA ILE A 55 -9.76 -6.85 -7.94
C ILE A 55 -9.14 -5.55 -7.41
N VAL A 56 -8.73 -4.63 -8.30
CA VAL A 56 -8.25 -3.29 -7.91
C VAL A 56 -9.35 -2.53 -7.17
N LEU A 57 -10.57 -2.50 -7.73
CA LEU A 57 -11.72 -1.85 -7.07
C LEU A 57 -12.03 -2.49 -5.73
N PHE A 58 -11.98 -3.82 -5.64
CA PHE A 58 -12.17 -4.52 -4.37
C PHE A 58 -11.11 -4.12 -3.33
N GLY A 59 -9.82 -4.05 -3.71
CA GLY A 59 -8.73 -3.60 -2.85
C GLY A 59 -8.92 -2.16 -2.36
N PHE A 60 -9.38 -1.27 -3.24
CA PHE A 60 -9.72 0.10 -2.89
C PHE A 60 -10.80 0.16 -1.81
N PHE A 61 -11.93 -0.53 -2.02
CA PHE A 61 -13.03 -0.53 -1.05
C PHE A 61 -12.67 -1.27 0.24
N ALA A 62 -11.93 -2.37 0.16
CA ALA A 62 -11.47 -3.11 1.34
C ALA A 62 -10.60 -2.26 2.26
N CYS A 63 -9.85 -1.30 1.71
CA CYS A 63 -9.05 -0.36 2.46
C CYS A 63 -9.84 0.89 2.90
N ALA A 64 -10.75 1.40 2.06
CA ALA A 64 -11.50 2.61 2.33
C ALA A 64 -12.64 2.41 3.34
N ILE A 65 -13.38 1.30 3.26
CA ILE A 65 -14.54 1.03 4.13
C ILE A 65 -14.18 1.05 5.62
N PRO A 66 -13.11 0.36 6.10
CA PRO A 66 -12.73 0.39 7.50
C PRO A 66 -12.46 1.81 8.03
N LEU A 67 -11.84 2.66 7.20
CA LEU A 67 -11.59 4.05 7.55
C LEU A 67 -12.90 4.80 7.85
N PHE A 68 -13.94 4.62 7.02
CA PHE A 68 -15.24 5.23 7.25
C PHE A 68 -15.98 4.61 8.44
N ILE A 69 -15.89 3.29 8.63
CA ILE A 69 -16.47 2.62 9.81
C ILE A 69 -15.91 3.24 11.09
N VAL A 70 -14.59 3.40 11.16
CA VAL A 70 -13.93 4.01 12.31
C VAL A 70 -14.31 5.49 12.46
N TYR A 71 -14.39 6.25 11.36
CA TYR A 71 -14.82 7.65 11.41
C TYR A 71 -16.20 7.81 12.06
N PHE A 72 -17.15 6.95 11.72
CA PHE A 72 -18.51 7.00 12.31
C PHE A 72 -18.56 6.42 13.72
N GLY A 73 -17.77 5.36 14.01
CA GLY A 73 -17.75 4.69 15.31
C GLY A 73 -17.06 5.49 16.40
N SER A 74 -16.06 6.31 16.05
CA SER A 74 -15.24 7.08 17.00
C SER A 74 -15.75 8.51 17.26
N ARG A 75 -17.03 8.80 17.01
CA ARG A 75 -17.58 10.16 17.12
C ARG A 75 -17.46 10.78 18.52
N GLY A 76 -17.38 9.97 19.57
CA GLY A 76 -17.25 10.41 20.95
C GLY A 76 -15.81 10.63 21.41
N ASP A 77 -14.83 10.23 20.61
CA ASP A 77 -13.42 10.27 21.00
C ASP A 77 -12.79 11.64 20.68
N GLU A 78 -11.66 11.89 21.33
CA GLU A 78 -10.83 13.07 21.06
C GLU A 78 -10.32 13.08 19.62
N LYS A 79 -10.27 14.26 19.00
CA LYS A 79 -9.94 14.48 17.58
C LYS A 79 -8.63 13.81 17.14
N ASN A 80 -7.58 13.92 17.94
CA ASN A 80 -6.28 13.32 17.62
C ASN A 80 -6.32 11.78 17.71
N TYR A 81 -7.06 11.26 18.69
CA TYR A 81 -7.24 9.82 18.84
C TYR A 81 -8.08 9.23 17.71
N ARG A 82 -9.13 9.93 17.29
CA ARG A 82 -9.90 9.57 16.08
C ARG A 82 -9.03 9.51 14.83
N ALA A 83 -8.16 10.51 14.65
CA ALA A 83 -7.23 10.52 13.52
C ALA A 83 -6.29 9.31 13.55
N PHE A 84 -5.75 9.00 14.72
CA PHE A 84 -4.91 7.82 14.91
C PHE A 84 -5.65 6.52 14.57
N GLN A 85 -6.88 6.35 15.09
CA GLN A 85 -7.69 5.18 14.80
C GLN A 85 -8.01 5.04 13.31
N MET A 86 -8.40 6.13 12.63
CA MET A 86 -8.72 6.14 11.20
C MET A 86 -7.51 5.76 10.34
N LEU A 87 -6.33 6.31 10.64
CA LEU A 87 -5.10 6.00 9.90
C LEU A 87 -4.65 4.55 10.11
N ASN A 88 -4.87 3.98 11.30
CA ASN A 88 -4.53 2.59 11.58
C ASN A 88 -5.58 1.59 11.07
N ALA A 89 -6.81 2.02 10.82
CA ALA A 89 -7.85 1.17 10.25
C ALA A 89 -7.73 0.98 8.74
N SER A 90 -6.96 1.83 8.06
CA SER A 90 -6.76 1.79 6.60
C SER A 90 -5.37 1.26 6.27
N GLY A 91 -5.29 0.50 5.19
CA GLY A 91 -4.03 -0.03 4.68
C GLY A 91 -3.77 -1.49 5.08
N LEU A 92 -3.68 -2.33 4.06
CA LEU A 92 -3.33 -3.73 4.17
C LEU A 92 -1.87 -3.90 3.72
N ASN A 93 -1.10 -4.73 4.42
CA ASN A 93 0.28 -5.03 4.02
C ASN A 93 0.29 -6.15 2.98
N LEU A 94 -0.18 -5.85 1.76
CA LEU A 94 -0.31 -6.82 0.68
C LEU A 94 1.01 -7.04 -0.05
N GLY A 95 1.67 -5.97 -0.50
CA GLY A 95 2.89 -6.07 -1.28
C GLY A 95 4.08 -6.64 -0.51
N ALA A 96 4.36 -6.13 0.68
CA ALA A 96 5.54 -6.54 1.43
C ALA A 96 5.37 -7.86 2.23
N PHE A 97 4.14 -8.19 2.63
CA PHE A 97 3.88 -9.39 3.44
C PHE A 97 3.04 -10.43 2.71
N CYS A 98 1.87 -10.07 2.22
CA CYS A 98 0.94 -11.05 1.64
C CYS A 98 1.49 -11.66 0.34
N LEU A 99 2.09 -10.86 -0.52
CA LEU A 99 2.64 -11.30 -1.81
C LEU A 99 3.66 -12.44 -1.66
N PRO A 100 4.75 -12.30 -0.88
CA PRO A 100 5.72 -13.39 -0.74
C PRO A 100 5.14 -14.62 -0.03
N VAL A 101 4.19 -14.44 0.89
CA VAL A 101 3.51 -15.57 1.55
C VAL A 101 2.69 -16.36 0.53
N VAL A 102 1.82 -15.69 -0.22
CA VAL A 102 0.96 -16.34 -1.21
C VAL A 102 1.77 -17.02 -2.30
N GLN A 103 2.83 -16.37 -2.82
CA GLN A 103 3.73 -16.97 -3.80
C GLN A 103 4.45 -18.22 -3.27
N THR A 104 4.78 -18.24 -1.97
CA THR A 104 5.44 -19.40 -1.35
C THR A 104 4.52 -20.63 -1.27
N PHE A 105 3.23 -20.42 -1.01
CA PHE A 105 2.27 -21.52 -0.80
C PHE A 105 1.51 -21.91 -2.07
N MET A 106 1.20 -20.94 -2.93
CA MET A 106 0.35 -21.13 -4.11
C MET A 106 1.10 -21.01 -5.45
N GLY A 107 2.39 -20.67 -5.39
CA GLY A 107 3.24 -20.50 -6.55
C GLY A 107 3.26 -19.07 -7.12
N PRO A 108 4.21 -18.80 -8.04
CA PRO A 108 4.42 -17.44 -8.58
C PRO A 108 3.20 -16.84 -9.29
N SER A 109 2.38 -17.66 -9.92
CA SER A 109 1.17 -17.22 -10.65
C SER A 109 0.11 -16.58 -9.75
N ALA A 110 0.07 -16.93 -8.47
CA ALA A 110 -0.83 -16.34 -7.50
C ALA A 110 -0.43 -14.89 -7.10
N GLY A 111 0.72 -14.42 -7.53
CA GLY A 111 1.21 -13.07 -7.23
C GLY A 111 0.41 -11.97 -7.90
N LEU A 112 -0.02 -12.16 -9.15
CA LEU A 112 -0.70 -11.11 -9.92
C LEU A 112 -2.03 -10.65 -9.29
N PRO A 113 -2.95 -11.51 -8.84
CA PRO A 113 -4.15 -11.07 -8.12
C PRO A 113 -3.84 -10.27 -6.85
N ILE A 114 -2.78 -10.63 -6.10
CA ILE A 114 -2.37 -9.89 -4.90
C ILE A 114 -1.84 -8.50 -5.27
N ILE A 115 -1.08 -8.39 -6.34
CA ILE A 115 -0.60 -7.10 -6.86
C ILE A 115 -1.78 -6.23 -7.32
N MET A 116 -2.75 -6.78 -8.04
CA MET A 116 -3.96 -6.04 -8.42
C MET A 116 -4.73 -5.54 -7.20
N LEU A 117 -4.85 -6.37 -6.17
CA LEU A 117 -5.47 -5.98 -4.89
C LEU A 117 -4.68 -4.84 -4.22
N ASP A 118 -3.35 -4.93 -4.26
CA ASP A 118 -2.47 -3.93 -3.64
C ASP A 118 -2.47 -2.59 -4.36
N ILE A 119 -2.71 -2.54 -5.66
CA ILE A 119 -2.90 -1.28 -6.40
C ILE A 119 -4.06 -0.48 -5.80
N GLY A 120 -5.21 -1.12 -5.60
CA GLY A 120 -6.37 -0.49 -4.98
C GLY A 120 -6.11 -0.07 -3.53
N ASN A 121 -5.51 -0.96 -2.75
CA ASN A 121 -5.10 -0.71 -1.37
C ASN A 121 -4.12 0.47 -1.27
N ALA A 122 -3.06 0.47 -2.09
CA ALA A 122 -2.04 1.51 -2.08
C ALA A 122 -2.61 2.91 -2.36
N THR A 123 -3.60 3.00 -3.24
CA THR A 123 -4.30 4.26 -3.54
C THR A 123 -4.91 4.89 -2.28
N VAL A 124 -5.51 4.10 -1.41
CA VAL A 124 -6.08 4.59 -0.15
C VAL A 124 -5.01 4.72 0.93
N ALA A 125 -4.14 3.72 1.07
CA ALA A 125 -3.17 3.64 2.16
C ALA A 125 -2.09 4.72 2.11
N THR A 126 -1.61 5.11 0.91
CA THR A 126 -0.51 6.10 0.77
C THR A 126 -0.96 7.52 1.06
N ALA A 127 -1.78 8.12 0.20
CA ALA A 127 -2.19 9.52 0.34
C ALA A 127 -3.68 9.67 0.69
N GLY A 128 -4.52 8.68 0.31
CA GLY A 128 -5.97 8.74 0.52
C GLY A 128 -6.34 8.80 2.00
N SER A 129 -5.82 7.90 2.81
CA SER A 129 -6.17 7.82 4.24
C SER A 129 -5.82 9.11 5.00
N LEU A 130 -4.62 9.65 4.79
CA LEU A 130 -4.17 10.88 5.44
C LEU A 130 -5.01 12.08 5.01
N THR A 131 -5.25 12.22 3.71
CA THR A 131 -6.04 13.33 3.15
C THR A 131 -7.50 13.27 3.62
N ILE A 132 -8.12 12.09 3.58
CA ILE A 132 -9.50 11.89 4.02
C ILE A 132 -9.60 12.19 5.52
N THR A 133 -8.70 11.65 6.34
CA THR A 133 -8.69 11.86 7.80
C THR A 133 -8.56 13.35 8.15
N ARG A 134 -7.60 14.06 7.55
CA ARG A 134 -7.42 15.51 7.78
C ARG A 134 -8.65 16.32 7.37
N THR A 135 -9.26 15.97 6.24
CA THR A 135 -10.44 16.64 5.72
C THR A 135 -11.66 16.41 6.60
N LEU A 136 -11.97 15.16 6.95
CA LEU A 136 -13.14 14.80 7.73
C LEU A 136 -13.07 15.30 9.18
N LEU A 137 -11.88 15.28 9.77
CA LEU A 137 -11.67 15.74 11.14
C LEU A 137 -11.35 17.24 11.24
N HIS A 138 -11.28 17.94 10.12
CA HIS A 138 -10.95 19.37 10.10
C HIS A 138 -9.65 19.68 10.87
N MET A 139 -8.59 18.91 10.63
CA MET A 139 -7.33 19.03 11.39
C MET A 139 -6.43 20.17 10.90
N ASP A 140 -6.63 20.64 9.69
CA ASP A 140 -5.79 21.64 9.03
C ASP A 140 -6.63 22.84 8.56
N ASP A 141 -6.64 23.91 9.34
CA ASP A 141 -7.28 25.17 8.91
C ASP A 141 -6.55 25.79 7.70
N ASN A 142 -5.23 25.59 7.61
CA ASN A 142 -4.43 26.01 6.46
C ASN A 142 -4.75 25.18 5.19
N PHE A 143 -5.17 23.94 5.31
CA PHE A 143 -5.53 23.11 4.16
C PHE A 143 -6.85 23.56 3.52
N LYS A 144 -7.77 24.12 4.30
CA LYS A 144 -9.03 24.70 3.79
C LYS A 144 -8.81 25.99 3.01
N SER A 145 -7.79 26.78 3.36
CA SER A 145 -7.46 28.03 2.69
C SER A 145 -6.72 27.85 1.36
N LEU A 146 -6.19 26.65 1.07
CA LEU A 146 -5.52 26.36 -0.18
C LEU A 146 -6.54 26.18 -1.32
N PRO A 147 -6.31 26.78 -2.50
CA PRO A 147 -7.11 26.53 -3.70
C PRO A 147 -7.09 25.03 -4.06
N LEU A 148 -8.20 24.55 -4.63
CA LEU A 148 -8.41 23.13 -4.98
C LEU A 148 -7.23 22.56 -5.77
N ILE A 149 -6.68 23.35 -6.70
CA ILE A 149 -5.54 22.95 -7.55
C ILE A 149 -4.30 22.63 -6.71
N LEU A 150 -4.01 23.42 -5.68
CA LEU A 150 -2.85 23.19 -4.82
C LEU A 150 -3.05 21.96 -3.91
N ARG A 151 -4.29 21.70 -3.47
CA ARG A 151 -4.63 20.46 -2.73
C ARG A 151 -4.42 19.23 -3.61
N LEU A 152 -4.95 19.26 -4.84
CA LEU A 152 -4.80 18.17 -5.81
C LEU A 152 -3.33 17.94 -6.18
N ARG A 153 -2.56 19.03 -6.35
CA ARG A 153 -1.12 18.94 -6.62
C ARG A 153 -0.35 18.30 -5.47
N ASN A 154 -0.66 18.65 -4.23
CA ASN A 154 -0.01 18.06 -3.06
C ASN A 154 -0.34 16.56 -2.93
N ILE A 155 -1.62 16.20 -3.12
CA ILE A 155 -2.06 14.80 -3.15
C ILE A 155 -1.32 14.05 -4.27
N ALA A 156 -1.32 14.58 -5.50
CA ALA A 156 -0.62 13.96 -6.63
C ALA A 156 0.88 13.80 -6.36
N ARG A 157 1.52 14.80 -5.73
CA ARG A 157 2.93 14.70 -5.35
C ARG A 157 3.18 13.59 -4.33
N ASP A 158 2.29 13.43 -3.35
CA ASP A 158 2.41 12.39 -2.34
C ASP A 158 2.27 11.00 -2.96
N PHE A 159 1.39 10.84 -3.95
CA PHE A 159 1.28 9.60 -4.76
C PHE A 159 2.55 9.35 -5.56
N LEU A 160 3.02 10.31 -6.34
CA LEU A 160 4.22 10.23 -7.19
C LEU A 160 5.54 10.17 -6.40
N SER A 161 5.50 10.23 -5.08
CA SER A 161 6.67 10.04 -4.22
C SER A 161 6.97 8.57 -3.91
N SER A 162 6.07 7.66 -4.27
CA SER A 162 6.21 6.22 -4.03
C SER A 162 6.60 5.50 -5.31
N ILE A 163 7.83 5.01 -5.39
CA ILE A 163 8.35 4.24 -6.53
C ILE A 163 7.45 3.03 -6.85
N SER A 164 6.99 2.33 -5.83
CA SER A 164 6.07 1.18 -6.01
C SER A 164 4.75 1.60 -6.64
N PHE A 165 4.20 2.75 -6.24
CA PHE A 165 2.96 3.27 -6.81
C PHE A 165 3.12 3.69 -8.27
N ASP A 166 4.24 4.33 -8.60
CA ASP A 166 4.55 4.73 -9.99
C ASP A 166 4.66 3.51 -10.90
N ILE A 167 5.28 2.43 -10.40
CA ILE A 167 5.37 1.17 -11.15
C ILE A 167 4.01 0.49 -11.29
N TYR A 168 3.14 0.53 -10.29
CA TYR A 168 1.76 0.05 -10.42
C TYR A 168 1.02 0.78 -11.53
N MET A 169 1.11 2.11 -11.58
CA MET A 169 0.47 2.91 -12.64
C MET A 169 1.06 2.60 -14.01
N LEU A 170 2.38 2.47 -14.11
CA LEU A 170 3.06 2.10 -15.35
C LEU A 170 2.59 0.72 -15.86
N MET A 171 2.51 -0.28 -14.99
CA MET A 171 2.06 -1.62 -15.36
C MET A 171 0.59 -1.65 -15.78
N LEU A 172 -0.27 -0.87 -15.14
CA LEU A 172 -1.66 -0.73 -15.58
C LEU A 172 -1.74 -0.12 -16.99
N VAL A 173 -0.95 0.92 -17.28
CA VAL A 173 -0.90 1.51 -18.63
C VAL A 173 -0.43 0.50 -19.68
N PHE A 174 0.59 -0.30 -19.36
CA PHE A 174 1.03 -1.38 -20.27
C PHE A 174 -0.03 -2.46 -20.46
N MET A 175 -0.78 -2.80 -19.41
CA MET A 175 -1.90 -3.75 -19.52
C MET A 175 -2.97 -3.26 -20.51
N PHE A 176 -3.36 -1.99 -20.42
CA PHE A 176 -4.32 -1.40 -21.37
C PHE A 176 -3.81 -1.41 -22.81
N ARG A 177 -2.51 -1.17 -23.02
CA ARG A 177 -1.92 -1.12 -24.37
C ARG A 177 -1.70 -2.50 -24.99
N SER A 178 -1.54 -3.54 -24.19
CA SER A 178 -1.27 -4.89 -24.71
C SER A 178 -2.52 -5.62 -25.21
N GLU A 179 -3.71 -5.05 -24.99
CA GLU A 179 -4.98 -5.59 -25.49
C GLU A 179 -5.43 -4.97 -26.82
N GLU A 180 -4.73 -3.93 -27.33
CA GLU A 180 -4.91 -3.39 -28.68
C GLU A 180 -4.04 -4.17 -29.69
#